data_5ad22cd82c97101035670bcb71b9922c
#
_entry.id   5ad22cd82c97101035670bcb71b9922c
#
_cell.length_a   1.000
_cell.length_b   1.000
_cell.length_c   1.000
_cell.angle_alpha   90.00
_cell.angle_beta   90.00
_cell.angle_gamma   90.00
#
_symmetry.space_group_name_H-M   'P 1'
#
loop_
_entity.id
_entity.type
_entity.pdbx_description
1 polymer ?
#
loop_
_entity_poly.entity_id
_entity_poly.type
_entity_poly.pdbx_seq_one_letter_code
_entity_poly.pdbx_strand_id
1 'polypeptide(L)' 'MMETVILGAIGKGKSNAEICEELNLKLSTVKSHIYSLYRKLGVKNRMQATLKGKEMGILK' A
#
# COMPACT_ATOMS: atom_id res chain seq x y z
N MET A 1 11.14 3.27 3.06
CA MET A 1 10.08 4.27 3.25
C MET A 1 8.75 3.57 3.45
N MET A 2 7.90 4.17 4.26
CA MET A 2 6.62 3.56 4.66
C MET A 2 5.73 3.20 3.47
N GLU A 3 5.69 4.05 2.46
CA GLU A 3 4.85 3.81 1.29
C GLU A 3 5.25 2.56 0.51
N THR A 4 6.54 2.31 0.39
CA THR A 4 7.05 1.10 -0.28
C THR A 4 6.68 -0.14 0.53
N VAL A 5 6.79 -0.06 1.85
CA VAL A 5 6.41 -1.16 2.75
C VAL A 5 4.92 -1.47 2.61
N ILE A 6 4.09 -0.43 2.61
CA ILE A 6 2.64 -0.60 2.47
C ILE A 6 2.28 -1.15 1.09
N LEU A 7 2.91 -0.66 0.04
CA LEU A 7 2.68 -1.17 -1.32
C LEU A 7 3.04 -2.66 -1.40
N GLY A 8 4.16 -3.06 -0.78
CA GLY A 8 4.55 -4.46 -0.72
C GLY A 8 3.51 -5.31 -0.01
N ALA A 9 2.94 -4.81 1.09
CA ALA A 9 1.89 -5.52 1.82
C ALA A 9 0.62 -5.66 0.99
N ILE A 10 0.24 -4.61 0.27
CA ILE A 10 -0.90 -4.63 -0.64
C ILE A 10 -0.68 -5.69 -1.73
N GLY A 11 0.52 -5.75 -2.28
CA GLY A 11 0.88 -6.72 -3.31
C GLY A 11 0.81 -8.16 -2.81
N LYS A 12 1.01 -8.38 -1.51
CA LYS A 12 0.88 -9.69 -0.89
C LYS A 12 -0.56 -10.05 -0.53
N GLY A 13 -1.50 -9.16 -0.79
CA GLY A 13 -2.91 -9.40 -0.51
C GLY A 13 -3.32 -9.17 0.93
N LYS A 14 -2.54 -8.45 1.71
CA LYS A 14 -2.86 -8.18 3.11
C LYS A 14 -3.99 -7.18 3.25
N SER A 15 -4.85 -7.41 4.24
CA SER A 15 -5.92 -6.48 4.56
C SER A 15 -5.36 -5.28 5.34
N ASN A 16 -6.14 -4.20 5.42
CA ASN A 16 -5.74 -3.04 6.21
C ASN A 16 -5.51 -3.42 7.68
N ALA A 17 -6.33 -4.32 8.23
CA ALA A 17 -6.16 -4.78 9.60
C ALA A 17 -4.83 -5.52 9.78
N GLU A 18 -4.47 -6.36 8.83
CA GLU A 18 -3.19 -7.07 8.85
C GLU A 18 -2.02 -6.11 8.74
N ILE A 19 -2.13 -5.10 7.89
CA ILE A 19 -1.09 -4.07 7.75
C ILE A 19 -0.93 -3.30 9.06
N CYS A 20 -2.04 -2.95 9.72
CA CYS A 20 -2.01 -2.26 11.02
C CYS A 20 -1.25 -3.08 12.05
N GLU A 21 -1.54 -4.37 12.16
CA GLU A 21 -0.87 -5.25 13.10
C GLU A 21 0.62 -5.35 12.80
N GLU A 22 0.95 -5.57 11.55
CA GLU A 22 2.33 -5.79 11.12
C GLU A 22 3.21 -4.58 11.35
N LEU A 23 2.67 -3.38 11.10
CA LEU A 23 3.41 -2.14 11.25
C LEU A 23 3.20 -1.47 12.61
N ASN A 24 2.33 -2.05 13.44
CA ASN A 24 1.97 -1.50 14.75
C ASN A 24 1.47 -0.05 14.63
N LEU A 25 0.57 0.17 13.68
CA LEU A 25 -0.03 1.47 13.40
C LEU A 25 -1.54 1.41 13.56
N LYS A 26 -2.15 2.58 13.79
CA LYS A 26 -3.61 2.71 13.84
C LYS A 26 -4.17 2.63 12.44
N LEU A 27 -5.43 2.18 12.32
CA LEU A 27 -6.11 2.07 11.04
C LEU A 27 -6.17 3.41 10.30
N SER A 28 -6.47 4.50 11.02
CA SER A 28 -6.52 5.84 10.42
C SER A 28 -5.16 6.23 9.82
N THR A 29 -4.07 5.88 10.50
CA THR A 29 -2.72 6.15 10.02
C THR A 29 -2.42 5.35 8.76
N VAL A 30 -2.77 4.06 8.76
CA VAL A 30 -2.57 3.20 7.59
C VAL A 30 -3.39 3.71 6.40
N LYS A 31 -4.63 4.10 6.62
CA LYS A 31 -5.46 4.67 5.56
C LYS A 31 -4.86 5.93 4.97
N SER A 32 -4.32 6.81 5.81
CA SER A 32 -3.65 8.03 5.35
C SER A 32 -2.47 7.71 4.46
N HIS A 33 -1.65 6.73 4.86
CA HIS A 33 -0.50 6.30 4.05
C HIS A 33 -0.96 5.71 2.72
N ILE A 34 -2.04 4.93 2.73
CA ILE A 34 -2.58 4.33 1.51
C ILE A 34 -3.08 5.41 0.55
N TYR A 35 -3.82 6.40 1.03
CA TYR A 35 -4.30 7.49 0.20
C TYR A 35 -3.14 8.30 -0.40
N SER A 36 -2.12 8.61 0.40
CA SER A 36 -0.91 9.27 -0.09
C SER A 36 -0.24 8.46 -1.19
N LEU A 37 -0.13 7.15 -0.97
CA LEU A 37 0.47 6.24 -1.93
C LEU A 37 -0.31 6.24 -3.25
N TYR A 38 -1.64 6.14 -3.17
CA TYR A 38 -2.48 6.15 -4.37
C TYR A 38 -2.31 7.45 -5.14
N ARG A 39 -2.26 8.57 -4.43
CA ARG A 39 -2.05 9.88 -5.06
C ARG A 39 -0.71 9.96 -5.77
N LYS A 40 0.35 9.48 -5.13
CA LYS A 40 1.69 9.49 -5.72
C LYS A 40 1.81 8.60 -6.94
N LEU A 41 1.13 7.45 -6.91
CA LEU A 41 1.14 6.51 -8.03
C LEU A 41 0.16 6.89 -9.14
N GLY A 42 -0.74 7.84 -8.86
CA GLY A 42 -1.79 8.21 -9.81
C GLY A 42 -2.83 7.12 -10.01
N VAL A 43 -3.10 6.35 -8.97
CA VAL A 43 -4.06 5.23 -9.02
C VAL A 43 -5.26 5.51 -8.13
N LYS A 44 -6.36 4.77 -8.34
CA LYS A 44 -7.62 4.99 -7.64
C LYS A 44 -7.99 3.87 -6.67
N ASN A 45 -7.40 2.70 -6.79
CA ASN A 45 -7.75 1.54 -5.96
C ASN A 45 -6.57 0.59 -5.80
N ARG A 46 -6.79 -0.45 -4.97
CA ARG A 46 -5.72 -1.41 -4.64
C ARG A 46 -5.23 -2.19 -5.85
N MET A 47 -6.15 -2.58 -6.74
CA MET A 47 -5.78 -3.32 -7.95
C MET A 47 -4.84 -2.49 -8.82
N GLN A 48 -5.18 -1.23 -9.06
CA GLN A 48 -4.34 -0.33 -9.85
C GLN A 48 -3.00 -0.09 -9.16
N ALA A 49 -3.00 0.04 -7.83
CA ALA A 49 -1.76 0.23 -7.07
C ALA A 49 -0.85 -0.98 -7.23
N THR A 50 -1.39 -2.18 -7.16
CA THR A 50 -0.63 -3.43 -7.34
C THR A 50 -0.02 -3.49 -8.74
N LEU A 51 -0.81 -3.21 -9.77
CA LEU A 51 -0.34 -3.22 -11.15
C LEU A 51 0.75 -2.17 -11.37
N LYS A 52 0.54 -0.98 -10.82
CA LYS A 52 1.53 0.10 -10.93
C LYS A 52 2.83 -0.28 -10.24
N GLY A 53 2.74 -0.89 -9.06
CA GLY A 53 3.92 -1.36 -8.34
C GLY A 53 4.72 -2.39 -9.13
N LYS A 54 4.03 -3.29 -9.84
CA LYS A 54 4.69 -4.26 -10.70
C LYS A 54 5.37 -3.59 -11.88
N GLU A 55 4.69 -2.63 -12.51
CA GLU A 55 5.27 -1.86 -13.63
C GLU A 55 6.53 -1.12 -13.22
N MET A 56 6.54 -0.58 -12.00
CA MET A 56 7.67 0.19 -11.48
C MET A 56 8.80 -0.70 -10.95
N GLY A 57 8.60 -2.02 -10.93
CA GLY A 57 9.57 -2.96 -10.41
C GLY A 57 9.65 -3.02 -8.89
N ILE A 58 8.72 -2.39 -8.19
CA ILE A 58 8.65 -2.44 -6.72
C ILE A 58 8.09 -3.78 -6.27
N LEU A 59 7.12 -4.31 -7.01
CA LEU A 59 6.51 -5.62 -6.77
C LEU A 59 7.01 -6.61 -7.81
N LYS A 60 7.17 -7.85 -7.37
CA LYS A 60 7.60 -8.94 -8.27
C LYS A 60 6.44 -9.62 -8.95
#